data_be3068c19a3867bd98578f8f8ff4ba22
#
_entry.id   be3068c19a3867bd98578f8f8ff4ba22
#
_cell.length_a   1.000
_cell.length_b   1.000
_cell.length_c   1.000
_cell.angle_alpha   90.00
_cell.angle_beta   90.00
_cell.angle_gamma   90.00
#
_symmetry.space_group_name_H-M   'P 1'
#
loop_
_entity.id
_entity.type
_entity.pdbx_description
1 polymer ?
#
loop_
_entity_poly.entity_id
_entity_poly.type
_entity_poly.pdbx_seq_one_letter_code
_entity_poly.pdbx_strand_id
1 'polypeptide(L)'
;AAACFFSDIPFAVGQSTAVLEEGLEFRCIGPFRGGRSAAVTGVENDPMTFYMGATGGGVWKTTNGGTTWENISDGYFGGSIGAVAVSLSHPNVLYVGGGEVTVRGNVSPGTGMYKSVDGGRSWSAIGLANSRHIPRVRIHPHNPDIVYAAVLGDLFKDSEERGVYKSTDGGASWKCVLFANERAGAVDLVFDPVNPEVLYASTWNV
;
A
#
# COMPACT_ATOMS: atom_id res chain seq x y z
N ALA A 1 -2.03 39.72 66.15
CA ALA A 1 -1.89 38.42 65.44
C ALA A 1 -3.14 38.19 64.63
N ALA A 2 -3.03 38.35 63.30
CA ALA A 2 -4.10 38.06 62.38
C ALA A 2 -3.88 36.65 61.85
N ALA A 3 -4.81 35.75 62.10
CA ALA A 3 -4.81 34.41 61.54
C ALA A 3 -5.46 34.45 60.16
N CYS A 4 -4.67 34.13 59.10
CA CYS A 4 -5.20 33.88 57.79
C CYS A 4 -5.79 32.47 57.74
N PHE A 5 -7.11 32.38 57.55
CA PHE A 5 -7.77 31.12 57.19
C PHE A 5 -7.60 30.90 55.69
N PHE A 6 -6.80 29.91 55.30
CA PHE A 6 -6.85 29.35 53.96
C PHE A 6 -8.07 28.43 53.87
N SER A 7 -9.07 28.85 53.14
CA SER A 7 -10.19 27.97 52.78
C SER A 7 -9.68 26.99 51.73
N ASP A 8 -9.78 25.70 52.02
CA ASP A 8 -9.56 24.62 51.07
C ASP A 8 -10.50 24.80 49.86
N ILE A 9 -9.94 25.20 48.75
CA ILE A 9 -10.65 25.13 47.45
C ILE A 9 -10.63 23.65 47.07
N PRO A 10 -11.77 22.96 46.97
CA PRO A 10 -11.76 21.59 46.48
C PRO A 10 -11.25 21.61 45.03
N PHE A 11 -10.15 20.92 44.78
CA PHE A 11 -9.74 20.59 43.43
C PHE A 11 -10.89 19.88 42.75
N ALA A 12 -11.41 20.46 41.68
CA ALA A 12 -12.33 19.77 40.80
C ALA A 12 -11.61 18.50 40.27
N VAL A 13 -12.04 17.35 40.77
CA VAL A 13 -11.62 16.06 40.19
C VAL A 13 -12.20 16.06 38.78
N GLY A 14 -11.33 16.26 37.80
CA GLY A 14 -11.72 16.13 36.40
C GLY A 14 -12.36 14.78 36.21
N GLN A 15 -13.58 14.75 35.67
CA GLN A 15 -14.19 13.51 35.22
C GLN A 15 -13.20 12.81 34.33
N SER A 16 -13.01 11.52 34.55
CA SER A 16 -12.06 10.68 33.79
C SER A 16 -12.33 10.86 32.28
N THR A 17 -11.31 11.25 31.54
CA THR A 17 -11.37 11.40 30.07
C THR A 17 -11.85 10.14 29.36
N ALA A 18 -11.71 8.97 29.99
CA ALA A 18 -12.17 7.70 29.48
C ALA A 18 -13.70 7.66 29.17
N VAL A 19 -14.54 8.32 29.97
CA VAL A 19 -16.00 8.36 29.69
C VAL A 19 -16.34 9.25 28.50
N LEU A 20 -15.50 10.24 28.21
CA LEU A 20 -15.66 11.08 27.01
C LEU A 20 -15.13 10.38 25.75
N GLU A 21 -14.13 9.52 25.88
CA GLU A 21 -13.54 8.76 24.78
C GLU A 21 -14.46 7.63 24.26
N GLU A 22 -15.23 6.99 25.16
CA GLU A 22 -16.19 5.93 24.77
C GLU A 22 -17.36 6.43 23.91
N GLY A 23 -17.63 7.74 23.92
CA GLY A 23 -18.68 8.37 23.10
C GLY A 23 -18.18 9.06 21.85
N LEU A 24 -16.87 9.12 21.62
CA LEU A 24 -16.26 9.78 20.47
C LEU A 24 -15.99 8.79 19.35
N GLU A 25 -16.70 8.95 18.25
CA GLU A 25 -16.46 8.19 17.02
C GLU A 25 -15.93 9.15 15.95
N PHE A 26 -14.73 8.86 15.43
CA PHE A 26 -14.16 9.62 14.34
C PHE A 26 -14.79 9.21 13.02
N ARG A 27 -15.42 10.16 12.34
CA ARG A 27 -16.01 9.98 11.02
C ARG A 27 -15.36 10.92 10.04
N CYS A 28 -14.92 10.41 8.89
CA CYS A 28 -14.50 11.26 7.79
C CYS A 28 -15.70 12.01 7.21
N ILE A 29 -15.69 13.33 7.30
CA ILE A 29 -16.77 14.20 6.79
C ILE A 29 -16.36 14.93 5.50
N GLY A 30 -15.17 14.60 4.96
CA GLY A 30 -14.61 15.24 3.76
C GLY A 30 -13.87 16.57 4.05
N PRO A 31 -13.40 17.24 3.00
CA PRO A 31 -13.54 16.82 1.60
C PRO A 31 -12.82 15.49 1.34
N PHE A 32 -13.50 14.57 0.67
CA PHE A 32 -12.91 13.27 0.29
C PHE A 32 -11.89 13.50 -0.82
N ARG A 33 -10.64 13.17 -0.52
CA ARG A 33 -9.53 13.30 -1.47
C ARG A 33 -8.91 11.93 -1.69
N GLY A 34 -9.01 11.42 -2.92
CA GLY A 34 -8.31 10.20 -3.33
C GLY A 34 -6.79 10.37 -3.41
N GLY A 35 -6.31 11.61 -3.33
CA GLY A 35 -4.90 11.92 -3.54
C GLY A 35 -4.50 11.78 -5.02
N ARG A 36 -3.20 11.69 -5.26
CA ARG A 36 -2.68 11.32 -6.59
C ARG A 36 -2.88 9.82 -6.78
N SER A 37 -3.36 9.42 -7.94
CA SER A 37 -3.40 8.00 -8.31
C SER A 37 -2.07 7.61 -8.95
N ALA A 38 -1.32 6.73 -8.31
CA ALA A 38 -0.03 6.24 -8.80
C ALA A 38 -0.13 4.84 -9.41
N ALA A 39 -1.18 4.10 -9.04
CA ALA A 39 -1.42 2.74 -9.51
C ALA A 39 -2.84 2.59 -10.02
N VAL A 40 -3.00 1.88 -11.12
CA VAL A 40 -4.29 1.56 -11.71
C VAL A 40 -4.22 0.20 -12.38
N THR A 41 -5.29 -0.58 -12.28
CA THR A 41 -5.45 -1.85 -12.99
C THR A 41 -6.93 -2.15 -13.23
N GLY A 42 -7.24 -2.84 -14.32
CA GLY A 42 -8.56 -3.39 -14.62
C GLY A 42 -8.60 -4.89 -14.38
N VAL A 43 -9.78 -5.46 -14.45
CA VAL A 43 -10.01 -6.90 -14.44
C VAL A 43 -10.21 -7.37 -15.88
N GLU A 44 -9.40 -8.33 -16.32
CA GLU A 44 -9.58 -8.93 -17.64
C GLU A 44 -10.97 -9.58 -17.74
N ASN A 45 -11.64 -9.37 -18.85
CA ASN A 45 -13.02 -9.84 -19.11
C ASN A 45 -14.12 -9.23 -18.23
N ASP A 46 -13.82 -8.21 -17.43
CA ASP A 46 -14.81 -7.40 -16.71
C ASP A 46 -14.54 -5.90 -16.95
N PRO A 47 -15.14 -5.30 -17.99
CA PRO A 47 -14.88 -3.91 -18.36
C PRO A 47 -15.46 -2.88 -17.39
N MET A 48 -16.15 -3.32 -16.35
CA MET A 48 -16.75 -2.44 -15.35
C MET A 48 -15.96 -2.38 -14.06
N THR A 49 -15.05 -3.35 -13.82
CA THR A 49 -14.26 -3.42 -12.57
C THR A 49 -12.85 -2.91 -12.75
N PHE A 50 -12.51 -1.90 -11.96
CA PHE A 50 -11.17 -1.32 -11.89
C PHE A 50 -10.74 -1.10 -10.44
N TYR A 51 -9.42 -1.05 -10.24
CA TYR A 51 -8.79 -0.71 -8.98
C TYR A 51 -7.82 0.44 -9.18
N MET A 52 -7.74 1.34 -8.20
CA MET A 52 -6.71 2.37 -8.16
C MET A 52 -6.07 2.45 -6.78
N GLY A 53 -4.78 2.73 -6.77
CA GLY A 53 -4.02 3.05 -5.58
C GLY A 53 -3.77 4.54 -5.48
N ALA A 54 -4.18 5.14 -4.38
CA ALA A 54 -4.05 6.56 -4.13
C ALA A 54 -2.86 6.86 -3.21
N THR A 55 -2.27 8.03 -3.38
CA THR A 55 -1.26 8.56 -2.48
C THR A 55 -1.92 9.08 -1.21
N GLY A 56 -1.72 8.38 -0.10
CA GLY A 56 -2.34 8.70 1.19
C GLY A 56 -3.82 8.34 1.29
N GLY A 57 -4.38 7.64 0.29
CA GLY A 57 -5.80 7.31 0.23
C GLY A 57 -6.12 5.82 0.11
N GLY A 58 -5.12 4.94 0.22
CA GLY A 58 -5.34 3.50 0.14
C GLY A 58 -5.75 3.00 -1.25
N VAL A 59 -6.42 1.85 -1.28
CA VAL A 59 -6.90 1.18 -2.49
C VAL A 59 -8.40 1.39 -2.67
N TRP A 60 -8.78 1.76 -3.87
CA TRP A 60 -10.16 2.01 -4.29
C TRP A 60 -10.58 1.06 -5.38
N LYS A 61 -11.85 0.63 -5.34
CA LYS A 61 -12.48 -0.25 -6.32
C LYS A 61 -13.72 0.39 -6.89
N THR A 62 -13.94 0.21 -8.19
CA THR A 62 -15.22 0.44 -8.85
C THR A 62 -15.69 -0.86 -9.51
N THR A 63 -17.01 -1.03 -9.59
CA THR A 63 -17.66 -2.14 -10.31
C THR A 63 -18.69 -1.63 -11.33
N ASN A 64 -18.63 -0.33 -11.63
CA ASN A 64 -19.57 0.33 -12.56
C ASN A 64 -18.86 1.34 -13.48
N GLY A 65 -17.65 0.98 -13.93
CA GLY A 65 -16.88 1.76 -14.89
C GLY A 65 -16.41 3.12 -14.37
N GLY A 66 -16.23 3.26 -13.05
CA GLY A 66 -15.73 4.49 -12.43
C GLY A 66 -16.82 5.49 -12.02
N THR A 67 -18.11 5.13 -12.14
CA THR A 67 -19.21 6.01 -11.70
C THR A 67 -19.18 6.20 -10.18
N THR A 68 -18.91 5.13 -9.43
CA THR A 68 -18.69 5.19 -7.99
C THR A 68 -17.45 4.40 -7.61
N TRP A 69 -16.80 4.83 -6.52
CA TRP A 69 -15.60 4.20 -5.98
C TRP A 69 -15.77 3.93 -4.50
N GLU A 70 -15.34 2.76 -4.06
CA GLU A 70 -15.33 2.32 -2.67
C GLU A 70 -13.88 2.13 -2.22
N ASN A 71 -13.52 2.61 -1.02
CA ASN A 71 -12.24 2.28 -0.42
C ASN A 71 -12.32 0.86 0.13
N ILE A 72 -11.39 -0.01 -0.31
CA ILE A 72 -11.37 -1.42 0.07
C ILE A 72 -10.16 -1.78 0.95
N SER A 73 -9.34 -0.81 1.32
CA SER A 73 -8.17 -1.02 2.19
C SER A 73 -8.34 -0.48 3.60
N ASP A 74 -9.36 0.35 3.85
CA ASP A 74 -9.62 0.89 5.18
C ASP A 74 -9.88 -0.24 6.19
N GLY A 75 -9.28 -0.12 7.38
CA GLY A 75 -9.34 -1.16 8.40
C GLY A 75 -8.28 -2.27 8.27
N TYR A 76 -7.56 -2.35 7.15
CA TYR A 76 -6.46 -3.31 6.94
C TYR A 76 -5.11 -2.62 6.86
N PHE A 77 -4.98 -1.67 5.96
CA PHE A 77 -3.80 -0.83 5.79
C PHE A 77 -4.21 0.49 5.15
N GLY A 78 -3.42 1.51 5.39
CA GLY A 78 -3.62 2.83 4.83
C GLY A 78 -2.37 3.35 4.14
N GLY A 79 -2.39 4.65 3.88
CA GLY A 79 -1.24 5.35 3.35
C GLY A 79 -1.16 5.32 1.84
N SER A 80 0.06 5.45 1.34
CA SER A 80 0.34 5.58 -0.08
C SER A 80 0.50 4.22 -0.75
N ILE A 81 -0.11 4.07 -1.91
CA ILE A 81 -0.06 2.86 -2.73
C ILE A 81 0.76 3.16 -3.99
N GLY A 82 1.78 2.36 -4.24
CA GLY A 82 2.65 2.47 -5.41
C GLY A 82 2.27 1.53 -6.55
N ALA A 83 1.71 0.38 -6.22
CA ALA A 83 1.30 -0.62 -7.21
C ALA A 83 0.05 -1.37 -6.79
N VAL A 84 -0.81 -1.68 -7.77
CA VAL A 84 -1.93 -2.62 -7.64
C VAL A 84 -1.87 -3.57 -8.83
N ALA A 85 -1.99 -4.86 -8.57
CA ALA A 85 -2.03 -5.89 -9.61
C ALA A 85 -3.16 -6.87 -9.34
N VAL A 86 -3.87 -7.26 -10.40
CA VAL A 86 -4.91 -8.29 -10.40
C VAL A 86 -4.38 -9.49 -11.17
N SER A 87 -4.61 -10.69 -10.66
CA SER A 87 -4.23 -11.92 -11.36
C SER A 87 -5.12 -12.14 -12.60
N LEU A 88 -4.50 -12.40 -13.74
CA LEU A 88 -5.22 -12.74 -14.97
C LEU A 88 -5.94 -14.08 -14.86
N SER A 89 -5.30 -15.08 -14.26
CA SER A 89 -5.87 -16.42 -14.10
C SER A 89 -6.91 -16.52 -12.97
N HIS A 90 -6.81 -15.65 -11.94
CA HIS A 90 -7.68 -15.66 -10.76
C HIS A 90 -8.05 -14.22 -10.37
N PRO A 91 -9.08 -13.60 -10.97
CA PRO A 91 -9.41 -12.18 -10.82
C PRO A 91 -9.72 -11.71 -9.38
N ASN A 92 -10.00 -12.63 -8.48
CA ASN A 92 -10.17 -12.33 -7.06
C ASN A 92 -8.84 -12.22 -6.29
N VAL A 93 -7.71 -12.61 -6.90
CA VAL A 93 -6.38 -12.50 -6.30
C VAL A 93 -5.75 -11.16 -6.70
N LEU A 94 -5.49 -10.34 -5.70
CA LEU A 94 -4.87 -9.03 -5.85
C LEU A 94 -3.59 -8.94 -5.01
N TYR A 95 -2.63 -8.17 -5.53
CA TYR A 95 -1.43 -7.78 -4.80
C TYR A 95 -1.27 -6.26 -4.83
N VAL A 96 -0.88 -5.71 -3.69
CA VAL A 96 -0.69 -4.27 -3.51
C VAL A 96 0.69 -4.01 -2.93
N GLY A 97 1.42 -3.10 -3.55
CA GLY A 97 2.69 -2.56 -3.08
C GLY A 97 2.50 -1.16 -2.49
N GLY A 98 3.00 -0.99 -1.25
CA GLY A 98 2.93 0.29 -0.54
C GLY A 98 4.00 1.29 -0.99
N GLY A 99 3.76 2.56 -0.65
CA GLY A 99 4.67 3.68 -0.85
C GLY A 99 4.39 4.52 -2.10
N GLU A 100 4.53 5.82 -1.96
CA GLU A 100 4.36 6.75 -3.07
C GLU A 100 5.54 6.64 -4.04
N VAL A 101 5.27 6.55 -5.34
CA VAL A 101 6.27 6.30 -6.38
C VAL A 101 6.51 7.46 -7.32
N THR A 102 5.73 8.51 -7.21
CA THR A 102 5.96 9.79 -7.90
C THR A 102 6.99 10.59 -7.12
N VAL A 103 8.26 10.33 -7.40
CA VAL A 103 9.40 10.86 -6.64
C VAL A 103 9.43 12.39 -6.63
N ARG A 104 9.52 12.96 -5.44
CA ARG A 104 9.69 14.38 -5.15
C ARG A 104 10.12 14.55 -3.68
N GLY A 105 10.26 15.80 -3.20
CA GLY A 105 10.78 16.08 -1.86
C GLY A 105 9.94 15.62 -0.65
N ASN A 106 8.70 15.18 -0.85
CA ASN A 106 7.79 14.80 0.25
C ASN A 106 6.98 13.53 -0.03
N VAL A 107 7.60 12.51 -0.58
CA VAL A 107 6.98 11.19 -0.81
C VAL A 107 6.76 10.42 0.48
N SER A 108 5.63 9.74 0.59
CA SER A 108 5.29 8.93 1.76
C SER A 108 5.71 7.48 1.56
N PRO A 109 6.46 6.88 2.50
CA PRO A 109 6.81 5.47 2.44
C PRO A 109 5.58 4.58 2.66
N GLY A 110 5.65 3.36 2.15
CA GLY A 110 4.73 2.28 2.43
C GLY A 110 5.25 1.33 3.50
N THR A 111 4.46 0.31 3.80
CA THR A 111 4.71 -0.70 4.83
C THR A 111 4.81 -2.11 4.25
N GLY A 112 5.14 -2.23 2.96
CA GLY A 112 5.39 -3.50 2.29
C GLY A 112 4.30 -3.93 1.33
N MET A 113 4.11 -5.25 1.24
CA MET A 113 3.19 -5.91 0.32
C MET A 113 1.95 -6.45 1.03
N TYR A 114 0.83 -6.39 0.32
CA TYR A 114 -0.46 -6.93 0.77
C TYR A 114 -1.09 -7.79 -0.31
N LYS A 115 -1.83 -8.85 0.11
CA LYS A 115 -2.56 -9.77 -0.75
C LYS A 115 -4.02 -9.85 -0.33
N SER A 116 -4.91 -9.88 -1.30
CA SER A 116 -6.31 -10.29 -1.16
C SER A 116 -6.54 -11.52 -2.04
N VAL A 117 -7.43 -12.41 -1.61
CA VAL A 117 -7.88 -13.59 -2.37
C VAL A 117 -9.39 -13.57 -2.64
N ASP A 118 -10.06 -12.49 -2.26
CA ASP A 118 -11.51 -12.35 -2.29
C ASP A 118 -11.99 -11.05 -2.98
N GLY A 119 -11.17 -10.52 -3.89
CA GLY A 119 -11.49 -9.34 -4.68
C GLY A 119 -11.40 -8.03 -3.89
N GLY A 120 -10.57 -8.01 -2.84
CA GLY A 120 -10.32 -6.85 -2.01
C GLY A 120 -11.23 -6.71 -0.79
N ARG A 121 -12.02 -7.75 -0.44
CA ARG A 121 -12.86 -7.72 0.78
C ARG A 121 -12.05 -7.89 2.06
N SER A 122 -10.97 -8.66 1.98
CA SER A 122 -10.01 -8.83 3.08
C SER A 122 -8.58 -8.82 2.56
N TRP A 123 -7.64 -8.46 3.44
CA TRP A 123 -6.25 -8.29 3.10
C TRP A 123 -5.32 -8.88 4.16
N SER A 124 -4.21 -9.44 3.71
CA SER A 124 -3.13 -9.91 4.56
C SER A 124 -1.82 -9.23 4.18
N ALA A 125 -1.04 -8.82 5.17
CA ALA A 125 0.34 -8.39 4.95
C ALA A 125 1.20 -9.60 4.59
N ILE A 126 1.99 -9.49 3.52
CA ILE A 126 2.78 -10.59 2.96
C ILE A 126 4.28 -10.26 2.85
N GLY A 127 4.78 -9.38 3.70
CA GLY A 127 6.21 -9.08 3.82
C GLY A 127 6.67 -7.84 3.07
N LEU A 128 7.97 -7.75 2.84
CA LEU A 128 8.69 -6.60 2.30
C LEU A 128 8.43 -5.29 3.08
N ALA A 129 8.27 -5.37 4.40
CA ALA A 129 7.87 -4.24 5.24
C ALA A 129 8.84 -3.06 5.18
N ASN A 130 10.12 -3.30 4.94
CA ASN A 130 11.16 -2.27 4.84
C ASN A 130 11.38 -1.73 3.42
N SER A 131 10.64 -2.22 2.43
CA SER A 131 10.80 -1.84 1.01
C SER A 131 10.55 -0.37 0.72
N ARG A 132 9.86 0.34 1.61
CA ARG A 132 9.51 1.77 1.52
C ARG A 132 8.64 2.12 0.31
N HIS A 133 9.12 1.84 -0.91
CA HIS A 133 8.46 2.22 -2.16
C HIS A 133 8.46 1.05 -3.14
N ILE A 134 7.25 0.59 -3.52
CA ILE A 134 7.05 -0.52 -4.46
C ILE A 134 6.30 0.01 -5.69
N PRO A 135 7.01 0.47 -6.72
CA PRO A 135 6.40 1.09 -7.89
C PRO A 135 5.70 0.11 -8.84
N ARG A 136 6.06 -1.16 -8.79
CA ARG A 136 5.47 -2.13 -9.70
C ARG A 136 5.34 -3.51 -9.06
N VAL A 137 4.20 -4.14 -9.29
CA VAL A 137 3.96 -5.56 -8.99
C VAL A 137 3.50 -6.24 -10.27
N ARG A 138 4.02 -7.43 -10.54
CA ARG A 138 3.62 -8.29 -11.65
C ARG A 138 3.32 -9.68 -11.15
N ILE A 139 2.17 -10.20 -11.53
CA ILE A 139 1.73 -11.55 -11.24
C ILE A 139 1.93 -12.38 -12.51
N HIS A 140 2.48 -13.57 -12.38
CA HIS A 140 2.64 -14.47 -13.52
C HIS A 140 1.26 -14.80 -14.13
N PRO A 141 1.10 -14.72 -15.47
CA PRO A 141 -0.22 -14.79 -16.10
C PRO A 141 -1.00 -16.07 -15.81
N HIS A 142 -0.30 -17.20 -15.62
CA HIS A 142 -0.91 -18.50 -15.43
C HIS A 142 -0.85 -19.04 -13.98
N ASN A 143 -0.06 -18.39 -13.09
CA ASN A 143 0.09 -18.82 -11.71
C ASN A 143 0.05 -17.63 -10.76
N PRO A 144 -1.05 -17.44 -9.99
CA PRO A 144 -1.20 -16.30 -9.10
C PRO A 144 -0.23 -16.28 -7.92
N ASP A 145 0.44 -17.39 -7.61
CA ASP A 145 1.40 -17.48 -6.52
C ASP A 145 2.82 -17.09 -6.93
N ILE A 146 3.08 -16.93 -8.25
CA ILE A 146 4.35 -16.38 -8.74
C ILE A 146 4.18 -14.88 -8.93
N VAL A 147 4.90 -14.11 -8.10
CA VAL A 147 4.78 -12.65 -8.05
C VAL A 147 6.14 -11.99 -8.04
N TYR A 148 6.27 -10.92 -8.76
CA TYR A 148 7.46 -10.06 -8.77
C TYR A 148 7.10 -8.66 -8.27
N ALA A 149 7.93 -8.12 -7.40
CA ALA A 149 7.85 -6.76 -6.91
C ALA A 149 9.10 -5.97 -7.27
N ALA A 150 8.93 -4.84 -7.93
CA ALA A 150 9.99 -3.84 -8.06
C ALA A 150 10.06 -3.05 -6.76
N VAL A 151 11.23 -2.98 -6.15
CA VAL A 151 11.46 -2.23 -4.92
C VAL A 151 12.43 -1.11 -5.19
N LEU A 152 11.95 0.12 -5.01
CA LEU A 152 12.77 1.32 -5.17
C LEU A 152 13.61 1.60 -3.90
N GLY A 153 13.17 1.10 -2.75
CA GLY A 153 13.86 1.27 -1.48
C GLY A 153 13.65 2.65 -0.84
N ASP A 154 14.54 3.06 0.05
CA ASP A 154 14.50 4.39 0.65
C ASP A 154 15.03 5.43 -0.34
N LEU A 155 14.25 6.49 -0.60
CA LEU A 155 14.60 7.52 -1.58
C LEU A 155 15.63 8.54 -1.09
N PHE A 156 15.89 8.58 0.21
CA PHE A 156 16.71 9.62 0.83
C PHE A 156 18.02 9.11 1.41
N LYS A 157 18.28 7.81 1.32
CA LYS A 157 19.51 7.17 1.77
C LYS A 157 19.76 5.86 1.03
N ASP A 158 20.96 5.34 1.12
CA ASP A 158 21.32 4.02 0.62
C ASP A 158 20.43 2.94 1.29
N SER A 159 20.01 1.91 0.54
CA SER A 159 19.08 0.89 1.00
C SER A 159 19.41 -0.47 0.39
N GLU A 160 19.56 -1.47 1.25
CA GLU A 160 19.81 -2.86 0.87
C GLU A 160 18.55 -3.56 0.33
N GLU A 161 17.35 -2.99 0.59
CA GLU A 161 16.08 -3.54 0.13
C GLU A 161 15.73 -3.21 -1.31
N ARG A 162 16.62 -2.54 -2.06
CA ARG A 162 16.40 -2.18 -3.46
C ARG A 162 16.48 -3.41 -4.37
N GLY A 163 15.75 -3.38 -5.49
CA GLY A 163 15.86 -4.39 -6.51
C GLY A 163 14.55 -5.06 -6.91
N VAL A 164 14.64 -6.26 -7.47
CA VAL A 164 13.47 -7.07 -7.83
C VAL A 164 13.37 -8.26 -6.90
N TYR A 165 12.22 -8.42 -6.31
CA TYR A 165 11.89 -9.54 -5.44
C TYR A 165 10.91 -10.48 -6.13
N LYS A 166 11.12 -11.78 -5.98
CA LYS A 166 10.25 -12.85 -6.47
C LYS A 166 9.71 -13.67 -5.31
N SER A 167 8.42 -13.94 -5.35
CA SER A 167 7.76 -14.98 -4.57
C SER A 167 7.28 -16.08 -5.50
N THR A 168 7.25 -17.32 -5.02
CA THR A 168 6.67 -18.49 -5.72
C THR A 168 5.61 -19.20 -4.88
N ASP A 169 5.25 -18.62 -3.74
CA ASP A 169 4.35 -19.17 -2.72
C ASP A 169 3.26 -18.15 -2.32
N GLY A 170 2.92 -17.26 -3.25
CA GLY A 170 1.86 -16.28 -3.05
C GLY A 170 2.20 -15.17 -2.05
N GLY A 171 3.49 -14.91 -1.84
CA GLY A 171 3.97 -13.85 -0.95
C GLY A 171 4.33 -14.34 0.46
N ALA A 172 4.26 -15.64 0.74
CA ALA A 172 4.67 -16.19 2.04
C ALA A 172 6.19 -16.03 2.25
N SER A 173 6.97 -16.11 1.17
CA SER A 173 8.40 -15.80 1.18
C SER A 173 8.82 -14.98 -0.04
N TRP A 174 9.91 -14.23 0.10
CA TRP A 174 10.46 -13.36 -0.94
C TRP A 174 11.95 -13.56 -1.10
N LYS A 175 12.41 -13.66 -2.35
CA LYS A 175 13.81 -13.73 -2.72
C LYS A 175 14.18 -12.54 -3.59
N CYS A 176 15.24 -11.82 -3.24
CA CYS A 176 15.82 -10.82 -4.14
C CYS A 176 16.46 -11.55 -5.33
N VAL A 177 15.97 -11.27 -6.54
CA VAL A 177 16.44 -11.89 -7.80
C VAL A 177 17.23 -10.93 -8.66
N LEU A 178 17.16 -9.64 -8.39
CA LEU A 178 17.99 -8.61 -9.01
C LEU A 178 18.29 -7.53 -7.98
N PHE A 179 19.58 -7.36 -7.66
CA PHE A 179 20.11 -6.26 -6.87
C PHE A 179 21.24 -5.61 -7.64
N ALA A 180 21.11 -4.34 -7.99
CA ALA A 180 22.16 -3.63 -8.71
C ALA A 180 23.19 -3.01 -7.73
N ASN A 181 22.73 -2.19 -6.82
CA ASN A 181 23.49 -1.60 -5.72
C ASN A 181 22.53 -0.88 -4.75
N GLU A 182 23.06 -0.35 -3.64
CA GLU A 182 22.29 0.33 -2.59
C GLU A 182 21.62 1.65 -3.03
N ARG A 183 21.97 2.17 -4.23
CA ARG A 183 21.41 3.41 -4.78
C ARG A 183 20.45 3.18 -5.95
N ALA A 184 20.54 2.04 -6.62
CA ALA A 184 19.73 1.73 -7.79
C ALA A 184 18.57 0.81 -7.43
N GLY A 185 17.36 1.37 -7.31
CA GLY A 185 16.14 0.63 -7.09
C GLY A 185 15.42 0.25 -8.39
N ALA A 186 14.63 -0.82 -8.36
CA ALA A 186 13.79 -1.21 -9.48
C ALA A 186 12.54 -0.32 -9.53
N VAL A 187 12.21 0.18 -10.74
CA VAL A 187 11.10 1.13 -10.94
C VAL A 187 10.00 0.59 -11.84
N ASP A 188 10.32 -0.31 -12.75
CA ASP A 188 9.31 -0.96 -13.59
C ASP A 188 9.67 -2.41 -13.89
N LEU A 189 8.63 -3.20 -14.15
CA LEU A 189 8.69 -4.61 -14.50
C LEU A 189 7.68 -4.89 -15.60
N VAL A 190 8.09 -5.67 -16.61
CA VAL A 190 7.20 -6.12 -17.67
C VAL A 190 7.55 -7.55 -18.05
N PHE A 191 6.56 -8.42 -18.17
CA PHE A 191 6.76 -9.75 -18.76
C PHE A 191 6.91 -9.63 -20.28
N ASP A 192 7.71 -10.51 -20.82
CA ASP A 192 7.67 -10.76 -22.28
C ASP A 192 6.26 -11.26 -22.65
N PRO A 193 5.62 -10.67 -23.66
CA PRO A 193 4.24 -11.02 -24.01
C PRO A 193 4.06 -12.42 -24.58
N VAL A 194 5.15 -13.04 -25.03
CA VAL A 194 5.14 -14.37 -25.65
C VAL A 194 5.67 -15.43 -24.70
N ASN A 195 6.69 -15.08 -23.90
CA ASN A 195 7.32 -16.00 -22.96
C ASN A 195 7.30 -15.42 -21.54
N PRO A 196 6.36 -15.82 -20.69
CA PRO A 196 6.23 -15.31 -19.34
C PRO A 196 7.36 -15.71 -18.38
N GLU A 197 8.27 -16.58 -18.80
CA GLU A 197 9.50 -16.87 -18.04
C GLU A 197 10.56 -15.77 -18.21
N VAL A 198 10.35 -14.84 -19.14
CA VAL A 198 11.22 -13.68 -19.37
C VAL A 198 10.57 -12.43 -18.79
N LEU A 199 11.30 -11.77 -17.90
CA LEU A 199 10.89 -10.52 -17.26
C LEU A 199 11.94 -9.44 -17.51
N TYR A 200 11.52 -8.29 -17.97
CA TYR A 200 12.36 -7.10 -18.10
C TYR A 200 12.16 -6.19 -16.88
N ALA A 201 13.25 -5.69 -16.34
CA ALA A 201 13.25 -4.76 -15.24
C ALA A 201 14.06 -3.50 -15.59
N SER A 202 13.54 -2.33 -15.22
CA SER A 202 14.30 -1.10 -15.24
C SER A 202 14.73 -0.69 -13.83
N THR A 203 15.93 -0.18 -13.70
CA THR A 203 16.46 0.35 -12.43
C THR A 203 16.78 1.83 -12.57
N TRP A 204 16.64 2.53 -11.47
CA TRP A 204 16.92 3.95 -11.39
C TRP A 204 17.81 4.24 -10.17
N ASN A 205 18.87 5.00 -10.39
CA ASN A 205 19.76 5.46 -9.34
C ASN A 205 19.17 6.74 -8.70
N VAL A 206 18.76 6.68 -7.45
CA VAL A 206 18.14 7.76 -6.68
C VAL A 206 19.07 8.27 -5.60
#